data_4110b50c98a25fcd243c0f1f259b9243
#
_entry.id   4110b50c98a25fcd243c0f1f259b9243
#
_cell.length_a   1.000
_cell.length_b   1.000
_cell.length_c   1.000
_cell.angle_alpha   90.00
_cell.angle_beta   90.00
_cell.angle_gamma   90.00
#
_symmetry.space_group_name_H-M   'P 1'
#
loop_
_entity.id
_entity.type
_entity.pdbx_description
1 polymer ?
#
loop_
_entity_poly.entity_id
_entity_poly.type
_entity_poly.pdbx_seq_one_letter_code
_entity_poly.pdbx_strand_id
1 'polypeptide(L)'
;HCASIEELLLRYPNLKVVGNDKTLKLIGQFYDMDLEGRTLTVKENDTLDLGRHTLHFYLTPMVHWPEVMMTFEEQEGILFSADAFSSFGALNGNIFNDELDFDRDWLPDARRYYSNIVGKYGPQVQAAMKKLAGLSIRMICPLHGPIWRSDLAYLLEKYDKWSRYEPEER
;
A
#
# COMPACT_ATOMS: atom_id res chain seq x y z
N HIS A 1 -5.25 6.53 -6.74
CA HIS A 1 -5.07 5.33 -7.56
C HIS A 1 -6.41 4.61 -7.89
N CYS A 2 -7.41 5.35 -8.39
CA CYS A 2 -8.72 4.78 -8.68
C CYS A 2 -9.21 5.11 -10.12
N ALA A 3 -8.29 5.39 -11.04
CA ALA A 3 -8.63 5.85 -12.40
C ALA A 3 -9.56 4.91 -13.18
N SER A 4 -9.49 3.60 -12.97
CA SER A 4 -10.31 2.62 -13.68
C SER A 4 -11.59 2.22 -12.94
N ILE A 5 -11.90 2.84 -11.81
CA ILE A 5 -13.02 2.38 -10.96
C ILE A 5 -14.38 2.58 -11.64
N GLU A 6 -14.54 3.70 -12.35
CA GLU A 6 -15.77 4.01 -13.08
C GLU A 6 -16.03 2.98 -14.18
N GLU A 7 -15.01 2.67 -15.00
CA GLU A 7 -15.10 1.68 -16.05
C GLU A 7 -15.44 0.28 -15.48
N LEU A 8 -14.80 -0.12 -14.38
CA LEU A 8 -15.07 -1.39 -13.71
C LEU A 8 -16.50 -1.46 -13.19
N LEU A 9 -17.01 -0.39 -12.61
CA LEU A 9 -18.37 -0.32 -12.10
C LEU A 9 -19.41 -0.36 -13.22
N LEU A 10 -19.14 0.25 -14.37
CA LEU A 10 -19.98 0.18 -15.55
C LEU A 10 -20.00 -1.24 -16.15
N ARG A 11 -18.84 -1.87 -16.22
CA ARG A 11 -18.68 -3.20 -16.82
C ARG A 11 -19.25 -4.33 -15.96
N TYR A 12 -19.16 -4.17 -14.62
CA TYR A 12 -19.56 -5.20 -13.66
C TYR A 12 -20.62 -4.65 -12.70
N PRO A 13 -21.93 -4.81 -13.02
CA PRO A 13 -23.02 -4.21 -12.24
C PRO A 13 -23.06 -4.65 -10.77
N ASN A 14 -22.56 -5.84 -10.46
CA ASN A 14 -22.56 -6.41 -9.10
C ASN A 14 -21.27 -6.10 -8.32
N LEU A 15 -20.30 -5.40 -8.94
CA LEU A 15 -19.07 -5.02 -8.27
C LEU A 15 -19.36 -4.05 -7.13
N LYS A 16 -18.68 -4.27 -6.00
CA LYS A 16 -18.69 -3.35 -4.85
C LYS A 16 -17.31 -2.77 -4.64
N VAL A 17 -17.28 -1.51 -4.28
CA VAL A 17 -16.07 -0.80 -3.86
C VAL A 17 -15.91 -0.95 -2.35
N VAL A 18 -14.79 -1.51 -1.91
CA VAL A 18 -14.44 -1.63 -0.49
C VAL A 18 -13.45 -0.53 -0.12
N GLY A 19 -13.77 0.25 0.89
CA GLY A 19 -12.92 1.33 1.34
C GLY A 19 -13.38 1.92 2.67
N ASN A 20 -12.56 2.75 3.30
CA ASN A 20 -13.01 3.51 4.46
C ASN A 20 -13.84 4.73 4.04
N ASP A 21 -14.51 5.37 4.99
CA ASP A 21 -15.40 6.52 4.72
C ASP A 21 -14.72 7.63 3.94
N LYS A 22 -13.44 7.92 4.23
CA LYS A 22 -12.69 8.99 3.54
C LYS A 22 -12.40 8.60 2.09
N THR A 23 -12.00 7.35 1.84
CA THR A 23 -11.77 6.81 0.50
C THR A 23 -13.04 6.92 -0.35
N LEU A 24 -14.17 6.45 0.17
CA LEU A 24 -15.44 6.48 -0.56
C LEU A 24 -15.90 7.91 -0.85
N LYS A 25 -15.71 8.82 0.11
CA LYS A 25 -16.00 10.25 -0.08
C LYS A 25 -15.11 10.87 -1.18
N LEU A 26 -13.83 10.57 -1.20
CA LEU A 26 -12.90 11.09 -2.21
C LEU A 26 -13.23 10.56 -3.60
N ILE A 27 -13.60 9.29 -3.74
CA ILE A 27 -14.06 8.73 -5.01
C ILE A 27 -15.22 9.55 -5.56
N GLY A 28 -16.23 9.84 -4.74
CA GLY A 28 -17.38 10.67 -5.13
C GLY A 28 -17.04 12.14 -5.43
N GLN A 29 -15.85 12.64 -5.04
CA GLN A 29 -15.37 13.96 -5.40
C GLN A 29 -14.61 13.99 -6.74
N PHE A 30 -14.00 12.86 -7.12
CA PHE A 30 -13.24 12.74 -8.37
C PHE A 30 -14.08 12.26 -9.56
N TYR A 31 -15.16 11.54 -9.28
CA TYR A 31 -16.01 10.93 -10.30
C TYR A 31 -17.48 11.25 -10.04
N ASP A 32 -18.18 11.66 -11.09
CA ASP A 32 -19.63 11.87 -11.08
C ASP A 32 -20.34 10.50 -11.29
N MET A 33 -20.26 9.65 -10.26
CA MET A 33 -20.87 8.31 -10.31
C MET A 33 -21.72 8.07 -9.07
N ASP A 34 -22.82 7.34 -9.26
CA ASP A 34 -23.65 6.84 -8.17
C ASP A 34 -23.02 5.57 -7.58
N LEU A 35 -22.64 5.66 -6.31
CA LEU A 35 -22.13 4.55 -5.53
C LEU A 35 -23.16 3.95 -4.56
N GLU A 36 -24.44 4.36 -4.62
CA GLU A 36 -25.48 3.85 -3.73
C GLU A 36 -25.63 2.34 -3.88
N GLY A 37 -25.62 1.64 -2.75
CA GLY A 37 -25.70 0.17 -2.73
C GLY A 37 -24.48 -0.58 -3.27
N ARG A 38 -23.46 0.14 -3.76
CA ARG A 38 -22.27 -0.42 -4.41
C ARG A 38 -20.98 -0.24 -3.60
N THR A 39 -21.10 0.10 -2.33
CA THR A 39 -19.96 0.27 -1.43
C THR A 39 -20.03 -0.69 -0.26
N LEU A 40 -18.85 -1.02 0.28
CA LEU A 40 -18.67 -1.68 1.56
C LEU A 40 -17.67 -0.84 2.37
N THR A 41 -18.16 -0.17 3.39
CA THR A 41 -17.32 0.63 4.27
C THR A 41 -16.63 -0.27 5.28
N VAL A 42 -15.31 -0.12 5.39
CA VAL A 42 -14.48 -0.84 6.36
C VAL A 42 -13.75 0.14 7.28
N LYS A 43 -13.40 -0.33 8.46
CA LYS A 43 -12.72 0.41 9.53
C LYS A 43 -11.42 -0.28 9.91
N GLU A 44 -10.70 0.33 10.86
CA GLU A 44 -9.50 -0.26 11.47
C GLU A 44 -9.80 -1.65 12.02
N ASN A 45 -8.98 -2.63 11.64
CA ASN A 45 -9.07 -4.03 12.02
C ASN A 45 -10.33 -4.78 11.56
N ASP A 46 -11.12 -4.20 10.68
CA ASP A 46 -12.20 -4.97 10.03
C ASP A 46 -11.61 -6.06 9.14
N THR A 47 -12.41 -7.09 8.92
CA THR A 47 -12.06 -8.21 8.05
C THR A 47 -13.11 -8.43 6.96
N LEU A 48 -12.69 -8.98 5.84
CA LEU A 48 -13.57 -9.41 4.77
C LEU A 48 -13.21 -10.83 4.37
N ASP A 49 -14.14 -11.75 4.61
CA ASP A 49 -14.02 -13.14 4.18
C ASP A 49 -14.44 -13.27 2.72
N LEU A 50 -13.53 -13.80 1.91
CA LEU A 50 -13.73 -14.12 0.49
C LEU A 50 -13.83 -15.65 0.26
N GLY A 51 -14.05 -16.42 1.32
CA GLY A 51 -14.12 -17.88 1.31
C GLY A 51 -12.73 -18.50 1.54
N ARG A 52 -11.88 -18.57 0.51
CA ARG A 52 -10.51 -19.09 0.65
C ARG A 52 -9.54 -18.09 1.26
N HIS A 53 -9.77 -16.80 1.09
CA HIS A 53 -8.90 -15.72 1.51
C HIS A 53 -9.63 -14.79 2.48
N THR A 54 -8.94 -14.31 3.50
CA THR A 54 -9.44 -13.30 4.43
C THR A 54 -8.59 -12.05 4.33
N LEU A 55 -9.24 -10.92 4.10
CA LEU A 55 -8.61 -9.61 4.04
C LEU A 55 -8.76 -8.90 5.40
N HIS A 56 -7.68 -8.33 5.90
CA HIS A 56 -7.64 -7.47 7.08
C HIS A 56 -7.29 -6.05 6.67
N PHE A 57 -7.96 -5.06 7.24
CA PHE A 57 -7.79 -3.65 6.87
C PHE A 57 -7.12 -2.87 8.00
N TYR A 58 -6.03 -2.17 7.66
CA TYR A 58 -5.25 -1.34 8.57
C TYR A 58 -5.22 0.09 8.05
N LEU A 59 -5.83 1.01 8.79
CA LEU A 59 -5.79 2.42 8.42
C LEU A 59 -4.41 2.98 8.71
N THR A 60 -3.78 3.56 7.69
CA THR A 60 -2.44 4.15 7.76
C THR A 60 -2.48 5.61 7.27
N PRO A 61 -3.27 6.46 7.94
CA PRO A 61 -3.50 7.83 7.48
C PRO A 61 -2.20 8.60 7.36
N MET A 62 -2.10 9.42 6.31
CA MET A 62 -0.94 10.23 5.95
C MET A 62 0.30 9.44 5.52
N VAL A 63 0.12 8.17 5.14
CA VAL A 63 1.17 7.42 4.47
C VAL A 63 0.75 7.15 2.99
N HIS A 64 0.63 8.17 2.06
CA HIS A 64 0.90 9.56 2.45
C HIS A 64 -0.37 10.45 2.43
N TRP A 65 -1.52 9.95 2.08
CA TRP A 65 -2.81 10.65 2.05
C TRP A 65 -3.67 10.31 3.29
N PRO A 66 -4.65 11.17 3.67
CA PRO A 66 -5.42 11.00 4.90
C PRO A 66 -6.33 9.77 4.94
N GLU A 67 -6.70 9.21 3.79
CA GLU A 67 -7.57 8.04 3.64
C GLU A 67 -6.81 6.72 3.48
N VAL A 68 -5.50 6.74 3.42
CA VAL A 68 -4.69 5.55 3.10
C VAL A 68 -4.99 4.41 4.05
N MET A 69 -5.16 3.25 3.46
CA MET A 69 -5.43 1.97 4.11
C MET A 69 -4.57 0.90 3.46
N MET A 70 -3.96 0.06 4.26
CA MET A 70 -3.29 -1.16 3.81
C MET A 70 -4.22 -2.35 3.96
N THR A 71 -4.10 -3.32 3.08
CA THR A 71 -4.87 -4.56 3.13
C THR A 71 -3.91 -5.73 3.27
N PHE A 72 -4.13 -6.58 4.26
CA PHE A 72 -3.36 -7.79 4.48
C PHE A 72 -4.21 -9.02 4.17
N GLU A 73 -3.75 -9.84 3.26
CA GLU A 73 -4.34 -11.14 2.96
C GLU A 73 -3.66 -12.19 3.83
N GLU A 74 -4.44 -12.86 4.67
CA GLU A 74 -3.94 -13.67 5.78
C GLU A 74 -3.32 -15.00 5.33
N GLN A 75 -3.94 -15.70 4.37
CA GLN A 75 -3.58 -17.07 4.02
C GLN A 75 -2.23 -17.17 3.30
N GLU A 76 -1.98 -16.24 2.38
CA GLU A 76 -0.73 -16.17 1.62
C GLU A 76 0.27 -15.17 2.24
N GLY A 77 -0.14 -14.40 3.26
CA GLY A 77 0.70 -13.40 3.91
C GLY A 77 1.06 -12.22 3.00
N ILE A 78 0.11 -11.75 2.21
CA ILE A 78 0.34 -10.68 1.23
C ILE A 78 -0.13 -9.35 1.80
N LEU A 79 0.78 -8.38 1.88
CA LEU A 79 0.47 -7.01 2.25
C LEU A 79 0.35 -6.14 0.99
N PHE A 80 -0.84 -5.62 0.71
CA PHE A 80 -1.05 -4.53 -0.25
C PHE A 80 -0.86 -3.21 0.49
N SER A 81 0.29 -2.59 0.29
CA SER A 81 0.80 -1.52 1.16
C SER A 81 0.45 -0.11 0.68
N ALA A 82 -0.38 0.04 -0.33
CA ALA A 82 -0.63 1.31 -0.99
C ALA A 82 0.69 1.96 -1.44
N ASP A 83 0.92 3.23 -1.15
CA ASP A 83 2.14 3.96 -1.52
C ASP A 83 3.33 3.68 -0.59
N ALA A 84 3.14 3.04 0.55
CA ALA A 84 4.26 2.65 1.39
C ALA A 84 5.12 1.58 0.69
N PHE A 85 6.41 1.64 0.93
CA PHE A 85 7.41 0.72 0.34
C PHE A 85 7.57 0.85 -1.17
N SER A 86 7.04 1.93 -1.76
CA SER A 86 7.11 2.23 -3.19
C SER A 86 8.44 2.84 -3.62
N SER A 87 8.68 2.85 -4.93
CA SER A 87 9.81 3.49 -5.58
C SER A 87 9.37 4.23 -6.83
N PHE A 88 10.11 5.28 -7.21
CA PHE A 88 10.05 5.79 -8.58
C PHE A 88 10.70 4.78 -9.53
N GLY A 89 10.45 4.93 -10.82
CA GLY A 89 10.99 4.07 -11.86
C GLY A 89 9.89 3.30 -12.59
N ALA A 90 10.28 2.66 -13.68
CA ALA A 90 9.41 1.84 -14.51
C ALA A 90 9.94 0.40 -14.52
N LEU A 91 9.05 -0.55 -14.29
CA LEU A 91 9.36 -1.97 -14.44
C LEU A 91 9.61 -2.32 -15.93
N ASN A 92 10.61 -3.14 -16.18
CA ASN A 92 11.06 -3.50 -17.52
C ASN A 92 10.83 -4.99 -17.88
N GLY A 93 9.86 -5.61 -17.21
CA GLY A 93 9.52 -7.04 -17.38
C GLY A 93 9.67 -7.85 -16.09
N ASN A 94 10.72 -7.63 -15.32
CA ASN A 94 10.88 -8.20 -13.99
C ASN A 94 10.09 -7.37 -12.99
N ILE A 95 9.27 -8.01 -12.18
CA ILE A 95 8.37 -7.33 -11.22
C ILE A 95 8.73 -7.60 -9.75
N PHE A 96 9.56 -8.60 -9.48
CA PHE A 96 9.93 -8.98 -8.12
C PHE A 96 11.33 -8.48 -7.75
N ASN A 97 11.51 -8.12 -6.48
CA ASN A 97 12.78 -7.59 -5.97
C ASN A 97 13.96 -8.54 -6.12
N ASP A 98 13.74 -9.86 -6.07
CA ASP A 98 14.77 -10.90 -6.21
C ASP A 98 15.16 -11.19 -7.68
N GLU A 99 14.50 -10.55 -8.63
CA GLU A 99 14.83 -10.59 -10.06
C GLU A 99 15.65 -9.36 -10.51
N LEU A 100 15.97 -8.46 -9.57
CA LEU A 100 16.56 -7.15 -9.83
C LEU A 100 17.81 -6.95 -8.96
N ASP A 101 18.73 -6.12 -9.41
CA ASP A 101 19.76 -5.54 -8.55
C ASP A 101 19.16 -4.28 -7.87
N PHE A 102 18.46 -4.52 -6.75
CA PHE A 102 17.72 -3.43 -6.12
C PHE A 102 18.64 -2.30 -5.64
N ASP A 103 19.79 -2.62 -5.08
CA ASP A 103 20.71 -1.60 -4.54
C ASP A 103 21.27 -0.70 -5.63
N ARG A 104 21.61 -1.26 -6.77
CA ARG A 104 22.15 -0.51 -7.91
C ARG A 104 21.06 0.26 -8.63
N ASP A 105 19.94 -0.41 -8.95
CA ASP A 105 19.01 0.11 -9.95
C ASP A 105 17.80 0.81 -9.33
N TRP A 106 17.44 0.48 -8.08
CA TRP A 106 16.19 0.92 -7.46
C TRP A 106 16.35 1.67 -6.14
N LEU A 107 17.34 1.37 -5.31
CA LEU A 107 17.49 1.99 -4.00
C LEU A 107 17.60 3.53 -4.06
N PRO A 108 18.33 4.14 -5.01
CA PRO A 108 18.36 5.60 -5.13
C PRO A 108 16.97 6.19 -5.38
N ASP A 109 16.17 5.54 -6.21
CA ASP A 109 14.83 5.98 -6.56
C ASP A 109 13.80 5.67 -5.46
N ALA A 110 13.95 4.58 -4.73
CA ALA A 110 13.14 4.28 -3.54
C ALA A 110 13.39 5.32 -2.43
N ARG A 111 14.65 5.68 -2.18
CA ARG A 111 15.02 6.74 -1.23
C ARG A 111 14.47 8.10 -1.67
N ARG A 112 14.55 8.41 -2.95
CA ARG A 112 14.00 9.64 -3.54
C ARG A 112 12.47 9.67 -3.42
N TYR A 113 11.80 8.54 -3.69
CA TYR A 113 10.35 8.40 -3.49
C TYR A 113 9.98 8.66 -2.03
N TYR A 114 10.63 7.94 -1.11
CA TYR A 114 10.37 8.12 0.31
C TYR A 114 10.53 9.61 0.72
N SER A 115 11.66 10.23 0.39
CA SER A 115 11.97 11.59 0.82
C SER A 115 10.97 12.63 0.28
N ASN A 116 10.51 12.47 -0.95
CA ASN A 116 9.63 13.45 -1.58
C ASN A 116 8.14 13.23 -1.28
N ILE A 117 7.71 11.98 -1.13
CA ILE A 117 6.31 11.61 -1.03
C ILE A 117 5.90 11.35 0.42
N VAL A 118 6.68 10.59 1.16
CA VAL A 118 6.33 10.08 2.49
C VAL A 118 7.08 10.79 3.61
N GLY A 119 8.27 11.32 3.34
CA GLY A 119 9.29 11.68 4.33
C GLY A 119 8.85 12.65 5.42
N LYS A 120 7.95 13.61 5.15
CA LYS A 120 7.43 14.51 6.20
C LYS A 120 6.52 13.82 7.23
N TYR A 121 6.09 12.59 6.94
CA TYR A 121 5.16 11.82 7.76
C TYR A 121 5.84 10.67 8.54
N GLY A 122 7.10 10.84 8.90
CA GLY A 122 7.88 9.83 9.64
C GLY A 122 7.14 9.21 10.83
N PRO A 123 6.54 10.02 11.75
CA PRO A 123 5.75 9.48 12.88
C PRO A 123 4.57 8.60 12.43
N GLN A 124 3.90 8.95 11.33
CA GLN A 124 2.79 8.15 10.79
C GLN A 124 3.28 6.83 10.16
N VAL A 125 4.45 6.87 9.51
CA VAL A 125 5.12 5.65 9.01
C VAL A 125 5.48 4.73 10.18
N GLN A 126 6.06 5.26 11.26
CA GLN A 126 6.37 4.49 12.47
C GLN A 126 5.10 3.86 13.07
N ALA A 127 3.99 4.60 13.13
CA ALA A 127 2.72 4.08 13.61
C ALA A 127 2.18 2.97 12.70
N ALA A 128 2.29 3.11 11.38
CA ALA A 128 1.91 2.08 10.42
C ALA A 128 2.78 0.81 10.60
N MET A 129 4.09 0.95 10.65
CA MET A 129 5.01 -0.19 10.85
C MET A 129 4.73 -0.93 12.16
N LYS A 130 4.39 -0.22 13.24
CA LYS A 130 4.01 -0.83 14.52
C LYS A 130 2.76 -1.69 14.39
N LYS A 131 1.77 -1.28 13.60
CA LYS A 131 0.55 -2.09 13.34
C LYS A 131 0.91 -3.38 12.58
N LEU A 132 1.86 -3.32 11.67
CA LEU A 132 2.27 -4.45 10.83
C LEU A 132 3.20 -5.43 11.54
N ALA A 133 3.86 -5.04 12.63
CA ALA A 133 4.93 -5.81 13.28
C ALA A 133 4.50 -7.20 13.79
N GLY A 134 3.20 -7.42 14.00
CA GLY A 134 2.66 -8.73 14.43
C GLY A 134 2.19 -9.63 13.29
N LEU A 135 2.26 -9.18 12.04
CA LEU A 135 1.75 -9.90 10.89
C LEU A 135 2.82 -10.80 10.27
N SER A 136 2.41 -11.99 9.85
CA SER A 136 3.28 -12.94 9.12
C SER A 136 3.36 -12.57 7.65
N ILE A 137 3.95 -11.41 7.34
CA ILE A 137 4.06 -10.91 5.98
C ILE A 137 5.11 -11.71 5.22
N ARG A 138 4.73 -12.27 4.07
CA ARG A 138 5.60 -13.00 3.14
C ARG A 138 5.84 -12.25 1.84
N MET A 139 4.94 -11.31 1.51
CA MET A 139 5.03 -10.51 0.30
C MET A 139 4.48 -9.11 0.55
N ILE A 140 5.14 -8.09 0.01
CA ILE A 140 4.66 -6.70 0.02
C ILE A 140 4.44 -6.26 -1.42
N CYS A 141 3.21 -5.85 -1.72
CA CYS A 141 2.77 -5.34 -3.02
C CYS A 141 2.50 -3.84 -2.93
N PRO A 142 3.50 -2.99 -3.20
CA PRO A 142 3.30 -1.54 -3.26
C PRO A 142 2.63 -1.14 -4.57
N LEU A 143 2.09 0.08 -4.64
CA LEU A 143 1.48 0.61 -5.87
C LEU A 143 2.51 1.03 -6.93
N HIS A 144 3.75 1.30 -6.53
CA HIS A 144 4.84 1.70 -7.43
C HIS A 144 6.11 0.92 -7.12
N GLY A 145 6.86 0.56 -8.17
CA GLY A 145 8.12 -0.16 -8.05
C GLY A 145 7.95 -1.68 -7.90
N PRO A 146 9.00 -2.39 -7.48
CA PRO A 146 9.01 -3.85 -7.39
C PRO A 146 8.11 -4.41 -6.30
N ILE A 147 7.56 -5.59 -6.52
CA ILE A 147 6.94 -6.42 -5.50
C ILE A 147 8.04 -7.10 -4.69
N TRP A 148 7.91 -7.07 -3.36
CA TRP A 148 8.86 -7.67 -2.45
C TRP A 148 8.37 -9.05 -1.98
N ARG A 149 9.14 -10.10 -2.29
CA ARG A 149 8.89 -11.48 -1.84
C ARG A 149 10.10 -12.14 -1.19
N SER A 150 11.22 -11.44 -1.14
CA SER A 150 12.45 -11.84 -0.44
C SER A 150 13.03 -10.63 0.30
N ASP A 151 13.89 -10.88 1.29
CA ASP A 151 14.61 -9.85 2.03
C ASP A 151 13.75 -8.69 2.57
N LEU A 152 12.53 -9.00 3.00
CA LEU A 152 11.59 -8.00 3.53
C LEU A 152 12.18 -7.21 4.70
N ALA A 153 13.02 -7.86 5.51
CA ALA A 153 13.69 -7.21 6.63
C ALA A 153 14.56 -6.03 6.17
N TYR A 154 15.26 -6.17 5.04
CA TYR A 154 16.06 -5.09 4.45
C TYR A 154 15.21 -3.85 4.12
N LEU A 155 14.09 -4.05 3.43
CA LEU A 155 13.18 -2.95 3.09
C LEU A 155 12.59 -2.27 4.34
N LEU A 156 12.16 -3.09 5.30
CA LEU A 156 11.58 -2.59 6.55
C LEU A 156 12.60 -1.80 7.38
N GLU A 157 13.87 -2.25 7.42
CA GLU A 157 14.96 -1.52 8.08
C GLU A 157 15.22 -0.15 7.43
N LYS A 158 15.20 -0.08 6.08
CA LYS A 158 15.33 1.20 5.37
C LYS A 158 14.20 2.16 5.75
N TYR A 159 12.96 1.70 5.71
CA TYR A 159 11.80 2.51 6.09
C TYR A 159 11.85 2.94 7.55
N ASP A 160 12.30 2.08 8.46
CA ASP A 160 12.48 2.39 9.87
C ASP A 160 13.49 3.54 10.06
N LYS A 161 14.67 3.42 9.45
CA LYS A 161 15.71 4.48 9.50
C LYS A 161 15.22 5.79 8.89
N TRP A 162 14.64 5.74 7.69
CA TRP A 162 14.16 6.93 7.01
C TRP A 162 13.06 7.65 7.80
N SER A 163 12.16 6.90 8.40
CA SER A 163 11.03 7.48 9.15
C SER A 163 11.43 8.02 10.53
N ARG A 164 12.57 7.63 11.05
CA ARG A 164 13.20 8.24 12.23
C ARG A 164 14.15 9.38 11.88
N TYR A 165 14.29 9.71 10.59
CA TYR A 165 15.23 10.72 10.10
C TYR A 165 16.68 10.40 10.43
N GLU A 166 17.02 9.12 10.50
CA GLU A 166 18.37 8.65 10.74
C GLU A 166 19.14 8.58 9.42
N PRO A 167 20.40 9.05 9.38
CA PRO A 167 21.22 8.94 8.18
C PRO A 167 21.53 7.46 7.88
N GLU A 168 21.59 7.13 6.60
CA GLU A 168 22.18 5.85 6.19
C GLU A 168 23.72 5.97 6.30
N GLU A 169 24.36 4.87 6.68
CA GLU A 169 25.83 4.80 6.61
C GLU A 169 26.27 4.93 5.15
N ARG A 170 27.36 5.68 4.97
CA ARG A 170 27.94 5.93 3.63
C ARG A 170 28.82 4.77 3.19
#